data_86be39e8f0d4fec1fb26452d1fd644fa
#
_entry.id   86be39e8f0d4fec1fb26452d1fd644fa
#
_cell.length_a   1.000
_cell.length_b   1.000
_cell.length_c   1.000
_cell.angle_alpha   90.00
_cell.angle_beta   90.00
_cell.angle_gamma   90.00
#
_symmetry.space_group_name_H-M   'P 1'
#
loop_
_entity.id
_entity.type
_entity.pdbx_description
1 polymer ?
#
loop_
_entity_poly.entity_id
_entity_poly.type
_entity_poly.pdbx_seq_one_letter_code
_entity_poly.pdbx_strand_id
1 'polypeptide(L)'
;MALIQQFLFDCSSDLSIPKGHREYKLAQDHIDWLEKKIDGYSEEPEETQYFIIPGGTELASWFHILRTTTRDAERRIVTFMEQEPEEVNPFVLKFINRLSDYLFVVARVANARKGVPDVPYERSEKVFRISGEAGNSKKKTE
;
A
#
# COMPACT_ATOMS: atom_id res chain seq x y z
N MET A 1 -1.59 2.48 -14.10
CA MET A 1 -1.32 1.01 -13.95
C MET A 1 -0.16 0.53 -14.83
N ALA A 2 -0.06 0.88 -16.12
CA ALA A 2 1.02 0.39 -16.99
C ALA A 2 2.44 0.64 -16.44
N LEU A 3 2.70 1.82 -15.86
CA LEU A 3 4.00 2.13 -15.26
C LEU A 3 4.30 1.26 -14.02
N ILE A 4 3.28 0.96 -13.20
CA ILE A 4 3.43 0.04 -12.06
C ILE A 4 3.80 -1.37 -12.53
N GLN A 5 3.24 -1.84 -13.63
CA GLN A 5 3.61 -3.13 -14.21
C GLN A 5 5.07 -3.15 -14.66
N GLN A 6 5.59 -2.06 -15.24
CA GLN A 6 7.02 -1.91 -15.57
C GLN A 6 7.87 -2.00 -14.29
N PHE A 7 7.51 -1.27 -13.25
CA PHE A 7 8.23 -1.30 -11.98
C PHE A 7 8.19 -2.68 -11.30
N LEU A 8 7.09 -3.41 -11.39
CA LEU A 8 6.99 -4.77 -10.90
C LEU A 8 7.91 -5.73 -11.68
N PHE A 9 8.05 -5.52 -12.98
CA PHE A 9 9.00 -6.27 -13.79
C PHE A 9 10.45 -5.98 -13.36
N ASP A 10 10.74 -4.71 -13.07
CA ASP A 10 12.04 -4.30 -12.52
C ASP A 10 12.30 -4.89 -11.13
N CYS A 11 11.29 -4.92 -10.24
CA CYS A 11 11.38 -5.63 -8.95
C CYS A 11 11.76 -7.10 -9.12
N SER A 12 11.04 -7.80 -9.99
CA SER A 12 11.30 -9.21 -10.29
C SER A 12 12.72 -9.42 -10.82
N SER A 13 13.16 -8.54 -11.71
CA SER A 13 14.52 -8.57 -12.26
C SER A 13 15.58 -8.37 -11.17
N ASP A 14 15.38 -7.40 -10.27
CA ASP A 14 16.32 -7.12 -9.17
C ASP A 14 16.40 -8.26 -8.15
N LEU A 15 15.28 -8.96 -7.90
CA LEU A 15 15.25 -10.13 -7.02
C LEU A 15 15.91 -11.37 -7.62
N SER A 16 15.95 -11.46 -8.95
CA SER A 16 16.45 -12.65 -9.67
C SER A 16 17.94 -12.59 -9.97
N ILE A 17 18.60 -11.47 -9.77
CA ILE A 17 19.99 -11.26 -10.15
C ILE A 17 20.86 -11.16 -8.89
N PRO A 18 21.99 -11.91 -8.83
CA PRO A 18 22.94 -11.82 -7.74
C PRO A 18 23.48 -10.39 -7.58
N LYS A 19 23.74 -9.99 -6.34
CA LYS A 19 24.36 -8.72 -6.02
C LYS A 19 25.68 -8.52 -6.80
N GLY A 20 25.84 -7.33 -7.35
CA GLY A 20 27.05 -6.96 -8.09
C GLY A 20 27.11 -7.44 -9.54
N HIS A 21 26.12 -8.21 -10.00
CA HIS A 21 26.06 -8.63 -11.41
C HIS A 21 25.72 -7.47 -12.35
N ARG A 22 24.84 -6.58 -11.91
CA ARG A 22 24.49 -5.29 -12.52
C ARG A 22 23.95 -4.33 -11.47
N GLU A 23 23.82 -3.07 -11.85
CA GLU A 23 23.12 -2.10 -11.00
C GLU A 23 21.64 -2.45 -10.85
N TYR A 24 21.10 -2.19 -9.66
CA TYR A 24 19.67 -2.35 -9.40
C TYR A 24 18.85 -1.31 -10.18
N LYS A 25 17.66 -1.71 -10.60
CA LYS A 25 16.72 -0.85 -11.32
C LYS A 25 15.84 -0.03 -10.39
N LEU A 26 15.41 -0.62 -9.26
CA LEU A 26 14.61 0.08 -8.27
C LEU A 26 15.47 0.98 -7.39
N ALA A 27 15.01 2.21 -7.20
CA ALA A 27 15.64 3.23 -6.36
C ALA A 27 14.56 4.03 -5.61
N GLN A 28 14.97 4.98 -4.78
CA GLN A 28 14.08 5.79 -3.96
C GLN A 28 13.05 6.59 -4.79
N ASP A 29 13.41 7.07 -5.96
CA ASP A 29 12.52 7.85 -6.83
C ASP A 29 11.26 7.09 -7.27
N HIS A 30 11.33 5.76 -7.40
CA HIS A 30 10.16 4.92 -7.68
C HIS A 30 9.18 4.90 -6.51
N ILE A 31 9.70 4.88 -5.29
CA ILE A 31 8.91 4.93 -4.06
C ILE A 31 8.29 6.32 -3.91
N ASP A 32 9.06 7.38 -4.10
CA ASP A 32 8.60 8.77 -4.04
C ASP A 32 7.46 9.03 -5.04
N TRP A 33 7.62 8.49 -6.27
CA TRP A 33 6.56 8.56 -7.28
C TRP A 33 5.27 7.90 -6.80
N LEU A 34 5.37 6.71 -6.19
CA LEU A 34 4.22 5.96 -5.69
C LEU A 34 3.55 6.68 -4.52
N GLU A 35 4.33 7.21 -3.58
CA GLU A 35 3.83 8.00 -2.45
C GLU A 35 3.09 9.25 -2.91
N LYS A 36 3.62 9.96 -3.90
CA LYS A 36 2.93 11.10 -4.50
C LYS A 36 1.58 10.73 -5.12
N LYS A 37 1.48 9.53 -5.72
CA LYS A 37 0.19 9.01 -6.23
C LYS A 37 -0.78 8.66 -5.10
N ILE A 38 -0.28 8.06 -4.03
CA ILE A 38 -1.09 7.76 -2.83
C ILE A 38 -1.67 9.05 -2.26
N ASP A 39 -0.84 10.06 -2.05
CA ASP A 39 -1.26 11.34 -1.48
C ASP A 39 -2.36 12.00 -2.34
N GLY A 40 -2.14 12.06 -3.66
CA GLY A 40 -3.12 12.66 -4.58
C GLY A 40 -4.46 11.93 -4.61
N TYR A 41 -4.46 10.61 -4.57
CA TYR A 41 -5.69 9.83 -4.58
C TYR A 41 -6.38 9.74 -3.22
N SER A 42 -5.64 9.91 -2.12
CA SER A 42 -6.18 9.82 -0.76
C SER A 42 -7.19 10.92 -0.44
N GLU A 43 -7.17 12.02 -1.19
CA GLU A 43 -8.07 13.15 -1.00
C GLU A 43 -9.49 12.93 -1.60
N GLU A 44 -9.65 11.95 -2.50
CA GLU A 44 -10.92 11.74 -3.21
C GLU A 44 -12.00 11.04 -2.35
N PRO A 45 -11.71 9.92 -1.63
CA PRO A 45 -12.72 9.28 -0.80
C PRO A 45 -12.91 10.01 0.54
N GLU A 46 -14.09 9.86 1.13
CA GLU A 46 -14.36 10.37 2.47
C GLU A 46 -13.38 9.76 3.50
N GLU A 47 -13.02 10.58 4.50
CA GLU A 47 -12.18 10.11 5.60
C GLU A 47 -12.90 9.01 6.41
N THR A 48 -12.15 8.00 6.84
CA THR A 48 -12.67 6.94 7.70
C THR A 48 -11.85 6.78 8.97
N GLN A 49 -12.52 6.49 10.07
CA GLN A 49 -11.86 6.17 11.35
C GLN A 49 -11.73 4.66 11.59
N TYR A 50 -12.34 3.85 10.75
CA TYR A 50 -12.48 2.40 10.93
C TYR A 50 -11.80 1.64 9.79
N PHE A 51 -11.43 0.40 10.06
CA PHE A 51 -11.16 -0.55 8.99
C PHE A 51 -12.42 -0.71 8.14
N ILE A 52 -12.23 -0.91 6.86
CA ILE A 52 -13.30 -1.14 5.91
C ILE A 52 -13.33 -2.59 5.45
N ILE A 53 -14.51 -3.08 5.13
CA ILE A 53 -14.69 -4.38 4.50
C ILE A 53 -14.27 -4.26 3.03
N PRO A 54 -13.35 -5.11 2.53
CA PRO A 54 -13.00 -5.15 1.13
C PRO A 54 -14.20 -5.47 0.25
N GLY A 55 -14.39 -4.72 -0.84
CA GLY A 55 -15.50 -4.96 -1.75
C GLY A 55 -16.01 -3.68 -2.40
N GLY A 56 -17.28 -3.67 -2.77
CA GLY A 56 -17.96 -2.61 -3.48
C GLY A 56 -18.04 -2.89 -4.98
N THR A 57 -17.51 -1.99 -5.81
CA THR A 57 -17.47 -2.19 -7.26
C THR A 57 -16.56 -3.34 -7.65
N GLU A 58 -16.77 -3.91 -8.83
CA GLU A 58 -15.89 -4.95 -9.37
C GLU A 58 -14.44 -4.49 -9.45
N LEU A 59 -14.20 -3.27 -9.93
CA LEU A 59 -12.86 -2.70 -10.00
C LEU A 59 -12.21 -2.57 -8.62
N ALA A 60 -12.94 -2.10 -7.62
CA ALA A 60 -12.44 -2.01 -6.25
C ALA A 60 -12.11 -3.39 -5.69
N SER A 61 -12.93 -4.38 -5.95
CA SER A 61 -12.72 -5.78 -5.53
C SER A 61 -11.43 -6.36 -6.15
N TRP A 62 -11.17 -6.10 -7.42
CA TRP A 62 -9.91 -6.47 -8.06
C TRP A 62 -8.70 -5.80 -7.41
N PHE A 63 -8.78 -4.52 -7.09
CA PHE A 63 -7.70 -3.83 -6.36
C PHE A 63 -7.46 -4.42 -4.97
N HIS A 64 -8.50 -4.83 -4.27
CA HIS A 64 -8.33 -5.51 -2.97
C HIS A 64 -7.69 -6.90 -3.11
N ILE A 65 -8.00 -7.65 -4.15
CA ILE A 65 -7.33 -8.92 -4.46
C ILE A 65 -5.84 -8.67 -4.75
N LEU A 66 -5.53 -7.70 -5.60
CA LEU A 66 -4.15 -7.32 -5.91
C LEU A 66 -3.39 -6.87 -4.64
N ARG A 67 -4.05 -6.11 -3.76
CA ARG A 67 -3.48 -5.71 -2.47
C ARG A 67 -3.11 -6.92 -1.61
N THR A 68 -4.00 -7.88 -1.49
CA THR A 68 -3.74 -9.10 -0.71
C THR A 68 -2.59 -9.91 -1.30
N THR A 69 -2.56 -10.06 -2.62
CA THR A 69 -1.47 -10.73 -3.34
C THR A 69 -0.13 -10.01 -3.14
N THR A 70 -0.14 -8.68 -3.19
CA THR A 70 1.05 -7.85 -2.95
C THR A 70 1.59 -8.03 -1.53
N ARG A 71 0.71 -8.08 -0.53
CA ARG A 71 1.10 -8.34 0.87
C ARG A 71 1.66 -9.75 1.07
N ASP A 72 1.16 -10.73 0.33
CA ASP A 72 1.74 -12.09 0.35
C ASP A 72 3.14 -12.11 -0.28
N ALA A 73 3.34 -11.43 -1.40
CA ALA A 73 4.64 -11.24 -2.02
C ALA A 73 5.62 -10.53 -1.07
N GLU A 74 5.18 -9.47 -0.38
CA GLU A 74 5.99 -8.77 0.62
C GLU A 74 6.52 -9.71 1.71
N ARG A 75 5.66 -10.54 2.28
CA ARG A 75 6.06 -11.53 3.31
C ARG A 75 7.12 -12.50 2.81
N ARG A 76 7.02 -12.95 1.56
CA ARG A 76 8.01 -13.82 0.92
C ARG A 76 9.34 -13.13 0.69
N ILE A 77 9.32 -11.85 0.29
CA ILE A 77 10.53 -11.03 0.14
C ILE A 77 11.20 -10.83 1.50
N VAL A 78 10.45 -10.56 2.56
CA VAL A 78 10.99 -10.45 3.93
C VAL A 78 11.71 -11.73 4.34
N THR A 79 11.08 -12.90 4.13
CA THR A 79 11.70 -14.19 4.41
C THR A 79 13.01 -14.40 3.63
N PHE A 80 13.03 -14.01 2.35
CA PHE A 80 14.22 -14.08 1.52
C PHE A 80 15.32 -13.13 2.03
N MET A 81 14.98 -11.92 2.41
CA MET A 81 15.93 -10.96 3.00
C MET A 81 16.52 -11.43 4.33
N GLU A 82 15.76 -12.17 5.14
CA GLU A 82 16.27 -12.76 6.38
C GLU A 82 17.31 -13.86 6.13
N GLN A 83 17.13 -14.60 5.04
CA GLN A 83 18.05 -15.69 4.65
C GLN A 83 19.28 -15.15 3.90
N GLU A 84 19.08 -14.19 3.02
CA GLU A 84 20.10 -13.64 2.12
C GLU A 84 20.10 -12.10 2.15
N PRO A 85 20.47 -11.47 3.29
CA PRO A 85 20.28 -10.03 3.50
C PRO A 85 21.09 -9.16 2.53
N GLU A 86 22.20 -9.66 2.01
CA GLU A 86 23.06 -8.92 1.08
C GLU A 86 22.63 -9.05 -0.39
N GLU A 87 21.73 -9.99 -0.70
CA GLU A 87 21.32 -10.30 -2.09
C GLU A 87 20.08 -9.53 -2.54
N VAL A 88 19.35 -8.89 -1.63
CA VAL A 88 18.09 -8.23 -1.94
C VAL A 88 18.26 -6.72 -2.00
N ASN A 89 17.83 -6.12 -3.10
CA ASN A 89 17.67 -4.67 -3.19
C ASN A 89 16.62 -4.18 -2.18
N PRO A 90 16.99 -3.40 -1.14
CA PRO A 90 16.04 -2.96 -0.12
C PRO A 90 14.92 -2.07 -0.66
N PHE A 91 15.12 -1.42 -1.78
CA PHE A 91 14.07 -0.61 -2.44
C PHE A 91 12.95 -1.46 -3.03
N VAL A 92 13.21 -2.72 -3.37
CA VAL A 92 12.14 -3.64 -3.79
C VAL A 92 11.14 -3.86 -2.68
N LEU A 93 11.59 -4.17 -1.47
CA LEU A 93 10.69 -4.35 -0.32
C LEU A 93 9.90 -3.08 -0.01
N LYS A 94 10.55 -1.93 0.00
CA LYS A 94 9.90 -0.63 0.24
C LYS A 94 8.84 -0.34 -0.82
N PHE A 95 9.13 -0.60 -2.09
CA PHE A 95 8.18 -0.40 -3.18
C PHE A 95 6.96 -1.32 -3.05
N ILE A 96 7.17 -2.60 -2.80
CA ILE A 96 6.08 -3.58 -2.64
C ILE A 96 5.20 -3.23 -1.43
N ASN A 97 5.79 -2.79 -0.32
CA ASN A 97 5.04 -2.31 0.84
C ASN A 97 4.15 -1.10 0.47
N ARG A 98 4.70 -0.07 -0.18
CA ARG A 98 3.94 1.11 -0.60
C ARG A 98 2.90 0.79 -1.68
N LEU A 99 3.18 -0.19 -2.55
CA LEU A 99 2.21 -0.64 -3.56
C LEU A 99 0.94 -1.19 -2.92
N SER A 100 1.03 -1.90 -1.81
CA SER A 100 -0.16 -2.39 -1.11
C SER A 100 -1.03 -1.23 -0.58
N ASP A 101 -0.41 -0.16 -0.09
CA ASP A 101 -1.13 1.05 0.34
C ASP A 101 -1.77 1.79 -0.85
N TYR A 102 -1.06 1.89 -1.97
CA TYR A 102 -1.61 2.44 -3.20
C TYR A 102 -2.85 1.67 -3.66
N LEU A 103 -2.79 0.35 -3.68
CA LEU A 103 -3.91 -0.51 -4.09
C LEU A 103 -5.12 -0.36 -3.17
N PHE A 104 -4.91 -0.16 -1.88
CA PHE A 104 -5.97 0.17 -0.93
C PHE A 104 -6.64 1.51 -1.27
N VAL A 105 -5.85 2.54 -1.49
CA VAL A 105 -6.36 3.88 -1.81
C VAL A 105 -7.14 3.89 -3.13
N VAL A 106 -6.61 3.29 -4.19
CA VAL A 106 -7.31 3.28 -5.48
C VAL A 106 -8.56 2.40 -5.48
N ALA A 107 -8.64 1.38 -4.63
CA ALA A 107 -9.88 0.63 -4.41
C ALA A 107 -10.98 1.53 -3.84
N ARG A 108 -10.67 2.33 -2.83
CA ARG A 108 -11.59 3.31 -2.25
C ARG A 108 -11.98 4.40 -3.24
N VAL A 109 -11.03 4.90 -4.02
CA VAL A 109 -11.30 5.86 -5.11
C VAL A 109 -12.26 5.29 -6.15
N ALA A 110 -12.05 4.03 -6.55
CA ALA A 110 -12.92 3.35 -7.51
C ALA A 110 -14.38 3.29 -7.01
N ASN A 111 -14.58 2.99 -5.73
CA ASN A 111 -15.89 3.01 -5.10
C ASN A 111 -16.46 4.44 -5.01
N ALA A 112 -15.69 5.40 -4.53
CA ALA A 112 -16.13 6.79 -4.38
C ALA A 112 -16.58 7.39 -5.71
N ARG A 113 -15.85 7.17 -6.79
CA ARG A 113 -16.21 7.64 -8.14
C ARG A 113 -17.49 7.03 -8.70
N LYS A 114 -17.93 5.91 -8.15
CA LYS A 114 -19.21 5.25 -8.49
C LYS A 114 -20.30 5.50 -7.45
N GLY A 115 -20.04 6.33 -6.45
CA GLY A 115 -20.98 6.63 -5.38
C GLY A 115 -21.26 5.44 -4.46
N VAL A 116 -20.35 4.47 -4.40
CA VAL A 116 -20.46 3.31 -3.51
C VAL A 116 -19.68 3.62 -2.23
N PRO A 117 -20.36 3.72 -1.07
CA PRO A 117 -19.71 4.04 0.20
C PRO A 117 -18.86 2.87 0.69
N ASP A 118 -17.80 3.21 1.44
CA ASP A 118 -17.05 2.20 2.19
C ASP A 118 -17.93 1.58 3.28
N VAL A 119 -17.77 0.28 3.52
CA VAL A 119 -18.46 -0.43 4.59
C VAL A 119 -17.50 -0.56 5.77
N PRO A 120 -17.74 0.13 6.90
CA PRO A 120 -16.87 0.02 8.06
C PRO A 120 -16.97 -1.37 8.69
N TYR A 121 -15.86 -1.85 9.24
CA TYR A 121 -15.84 -3.06 10.05
C TYR A 121 -16.41 -2.75 11.43
N GLU A 122 -17.63 -3.18 11.69
CA GLU A 122 -18.43 -2.83 12.89
C GLU A 122 -17.82 -3.26 14.23
N ARG A 123 -16.98 -4.31 14.22
CA ARG A 123 -16.31 -4.81 15.44
C ARG A 123 -14.96 -4.16 15.68
N SER A 124 -14.56 -3.20 14.84
CA SER A 124 -13.31 -2.47 14.97
C SER A 124 -13.49 -1.29 15.93
N GLU A 125 -12.48 -1.05 16.76
CA GLU A 125 -12.30 0.26 17.39
C GLU A 125 -11.82 1.28 16.36
N LYS A 126 -11.89 2.57 16.70
CA LYS A 126 -11.35 3.64 15.86
C LYS A 126 -9.84 3.47 15.69
N VAL A 127 -9.38 3.25 14.47
CA VAL A 127 -7.95 3.02 14.15
C VAL A 127 -7.29 4.18 13.45
N PHE A 128 -8.08 5.06 12.82
CA PHE A 128 -7.58 6.25 12.14
C PHE A 128 -8.11 7.52 12.81
N ARG A 129 -7.33 8.60 12.73
CA ARG A 129 -7.77 9.93 13.15
C ARG A 129 -8.32 10.68 11.95
N ILE A 130 -9.40 11.44 12.13
CA ILE A 130 -9.88 12.38 11.11
C ILE A 130 -9.03 13.64 11.19
N SER A 131 -8.67 14.20 10.02
CA SER A 131 -7.99 15.48 9.91
C SER A 131 -8.86 16.56 10.54
N GLY A 132 -8.40 17.14 11.64
CA GLY A 132 -9.16 18.16 12.40
C GLY A 132 -9.52 17.79 13.84
N GLU A 133 -9.43 16.54 14.24
CA GLU A 133 -9.49 16.15 15.67
C GLU A 133 -8.12 16.41 16.35
N ALA A 134 -7.74 17.69 16.46
CA ALA A 134 -6.62 18.10 17.28
C ALA A 134 -7.02 18.04 18.76
N GLY A 135 -6.51 16.99 19.44
CA GLY A 135 -6.20 17.00 20.85
C GLY A 135 -7.26 17.47 21.85
N ASN A 136 -8.15 16.57 22.28
CA ASN A 136 -8.70 16.70 23.63
C ASN A 136 -8.38 15.43 24.45
N SER A 137 -7.09 15.21 24.69
CA SER A 137 -6.62 14.29 25.72
C SER A 137 -6.76 14.97 27.07
N LYS A 138 -7.96 15.04 27.63
CA LYS A 138 -8.12 15.36 29.02
C LYS A 138 -7.70 14.14 29.85
N LYS A 139 -6.53 14.33 30.52
CA LYS A 139 -6.15 13.58 31.70
C LYS A 139 -7.38 13.32 32.58
N LYS A 140 -7.70 12.06 32.85
CA LYS A 140 -8.36 11.68 34.09
C LYS A 140 -7.26 11.19 35.02
N THR A 141 -6.85 12.11 35.89
CA THR A 141 -6.26 11.82 37.19
C THR A 141 -7.41 11.59 38.14
N GLU A 142 -7.52 10.41 38.66
CA GLU A 142 -7.83 10.09 40.07
C GLU A 142 -8.01 8.58 40.18
#